data_13a51e08ea94cba7132bf2540eb9a43b
#
_entry.id   13a51e08ea94cba7132bf2540eb9a43b
#
_cell.length_a   1.000
_cell.length_b   1.000
_cell.length_c   1.000
_cell.angle_alpha   90.00
_cell.angle_beta   90.00
_cell.angle_gamma   90.00
#
_symmetry.space_group_name_H-M   'P 1'
#
loop_
_entity.id
_entity.type
_entity.pdbx_description
1 polymer ?
#
loop_
_entity_poly.entity_id
_entity_poly.type
_entity_poly.pdbx_seq_one_letter_code
_entity_poly.pdbx_strand_id
1 'polypeptide(L)'
;FQAEDGIRDRSPSRGLGDVYKRQIAYFLKGIVSFQNRNTIYDFNEKPNQGIRGARNWIKSHLDKWSDQPGADLFSCEFEFDYLMCNRTRHSQLLSIIPGHGPLRKELVILEAHLDSRCESLCDTICLAEGADDNGSGSALLMEISRNLCLFSLSRTIVILWVTGEEQGLGGSRSFATFCKQNAIPIKAVFNNDIVGGIECGKTSSPPSCPGPYQYDSTRLRLFSSGVTNSMSKNLARLSKLIIDDASKDSSFHLPQIDVMFGEDRSGRGSDHIPFRELGYSAVRFTSSYEHGDGNPNQPDYTDRQHSSRDILGQDINGDGILDSFYVDFNYLRNNTLVNAISAVNAASSTFDPYKLQLIPDVNSLVVKIENPQNALEYIIGIRKINSAYFDTIIFSKFPEITINDLNASTYYVTAAGRDSNGWIGMFGQEYNARILSNTNNLSFASPVELLQNRPNPFDELTLIPIIINDPQFVKNAQLEIYTESGHPIKFIKLDLKTGLNEILYDYQWNNYN
;
A
#
# COMPACT_ATOMS: atom_id res chain seq x y z
N PHE A 1 22.48 29.57 8.22
CA PHE A 1 23.19 28.53 8.98
C PHE A 1 23.49 29.02 10.39
N GLN A 2 22.47 29.23 11.22
CA GLN A 2 22.62 29.35 12.68
C GLN A 2 21.21 29.53 13.27
N ALA A 3 20.61 28.45 13.69
CA ALA A 3 19.64 28.41 14.80
C ALA A 3 19.00 27.02 14.86
N GLU A 4 19.65 26.09 15.52
CA GLU A 4 19.03 24.89 16.12
C GLU A 4 20.05 24.18 17.04
N ASP A 5 20.60 24.93 17.98
CA ASP A 5 21.32 24.38 19.14
C ASP A 5 20.40 24.42 20.35
N GLY A 6 19.59 23.41 20.51
CA GLY A 6 18.74 23.31 21.68
C GLY A 6 18.00 21.99 21.83
N ILE A 7 18.66 20.85 21.70
CA ILE A 7 18.27 19.61 22.41
C ILE A 7 19.48 18.66 22.35
N ARG A 8 20.28 18.65 23.39
CA ARG A 8 21.29 17.62 23.62
C ARG A 8 20.65 16.49 24.39
N ASP A 9 20.25 15.44 23.64
CA ASP A 9 20.03 14.13 24.26
C ASP A 9 20.95 13.10 23.57
N ARG A 10 21.83 12.50 24.38
CA ARG A 10 22.98 11.72 23.93
C ARG A 10 22.66 10.22 23.93
N SER A 11 21.52 9.77 23.35
CA SER A 11 21.37 8.35 23.09
C SER A 11 21.78 8.03 21.63
N PRO A 12 22.57 6.98 21.37
CA PRO A 12 23.02 6.64 20.02
C PRO A 12 21.86 6.39 19.02
N SER A 13 20.72 5.90 19.51
CA SER A 13 19.51 5.66 18.71
C SER A 13 18.82 6.96 18.27
N ARG A 14 18.86 8.02 19.08
CA ARG A 14 18.31 9.34 18.71
C ARG A 14 19.19 10.04 17.68
N GLY A 15 20.51 9.94 17.80
CA GLY A 15 21.44 10.52 16.81
C GLY A 15 21.27 9.98 15.39
N LEU A 16 21.04 8.66 15.25
CA LEU A 16 20.75 8.03 13.96
C LEU A 16 19.40 8.52 13.39
N GLY A 17 18.36 8.60 14.22
CA GLY A 17 17.05 9.09 13.79
C GLY A 17 17.09 10.51 13.22
N ASP A 18 17.86 11.41 13.83
CA ASP A 18 18.04 12.79 13.35
C ASP A 18 18.84 12.86 12.03
N VAL A 19 19.80 11.97 11.83
CA VAL A 19 20.55 11.88 10.56
C VAL A 19 19.60 11.46 9.43
N TYR A 20 18.78 10.44 9.61
CA TYR A 20 17.81 10.00 8.61
C TYR A 20 16.75 11.06 8.31
N LYS A 21 16.26 11.77 9.31
CA LYS A 21 15.34 12.90 9.14
C LYS A 21 15.96 14.01 8.29
N ARG A 22 17.20 14.40 8.58
CA ARG A 22 17.91 15.42 7.79
C ARG A 22 18.15 14.98 6.35
N GLN A 23 18.46 13.71 6.17
CA GLN A 23 18.73 13.16 4.83
C GLN A 23 17.46 13.12 3.96
N ILE A 24 16.34 12.65 4.50
CA ILE A 24 15.08 12.62 3.74
C ILE A 24 14.56 14.03 3.46
N ALA A 25 14.74 14.98 4.38
CA ALA A 25 14.42 16.38 4.16
C ALA A 25 15.29 17.00 3.05
N TYR A 26 16.57 16.63 2.96
CA TYR A 26 17.45 17.04 1.87
C TYR A 26 16.96 16.51 0.53
N PHE A 27 16.56 15.23 0.47
CA PHE A 27 16.05 14.63 -0.77
C PHE A 27 14.76 15.30 -1.22
N LEU A 28 13.81 15.49 -0.31
CA LEU A 28 12.54 16.13 -0.65
C LEU A 28 12.76 17.58 -1.13
N LYS A 29 13.58 18.36 -0.43
CA LYS A 29 13.94 19.73 -0.85
C LYS A 29 14.58 19.75 -2.25
N GLY A 30 15.42 18.76 -2.57
CA GLY A 30 16.03 18.62 -3.89
C GLY A 30 14.99 18.32 -4.97
N ILE A 31 14.04 17.43 -4.71
CA ILE A 31 12.98 17.05 -5.65
C ILE A 31 12.05 18.24 -5.94
N VAL A 32 11.56 18.93 -4.90
CA VAL A 32 10.63 20.08 -5.09
C VAL A 32 11.29 21.29 -5.75
N SER A 33 12.61 21.40 -5.68
CA SER A 33 13.35 22.51 -6.34
C SER A 33 13.20 22.55 -7.86
N PHE A 34 12.71 21.45 -8.48
CA PHE A 34 12.39 21.41 -9.90
C PHE A 34 11.04 22.06 -10.24
N GLN A 35 10.26 22.47 -9.24
CA GLN A 35 9.05 23.31 -9.29
C GLN A 35 7.87 22.76 -10.10
N ASN A 36 8.12 22.15 -11.24
CA ASN A 36 7.11 21.51 -12.08
C ASN A 36 7.72 20.25 -12.69
N ARG A 37 7.26 19.08 -12.24
CA ARG A 37 7.72 17.80 -12.74
C ARG A 37 6.67 17.11 -13.62
N ASN A 38 5.83 17.90 -14.29
CA ASN A 38 4.82 17.34 -15.19
C ASN A 38 5.45 16.38 -16.20
N THR A 39 4.80 15.26 -16.43
CA THR A 39 5.26 14.17 -17.32
C THR A 39 5.69 14.65 -18.71
N ILE A 40 5.01 15.65 -19.26
CA ILE A 40 5.37 16.21 -20.57
C ILE A 40 6.44 17.30 -20.51
N TYR A 41 6.86 17.75 -19.33
CA TYR A 41 7.98 18.68 -19.15
C TYR A 41 9.33 17.94 -19.13
N ASP A 42 9.57 17.15 -20.16
CA ASP A 42 10.75 16.31 -20.33
C ASP A 42 11.46 16.65 -21.65
N PHE A 43 12.13 17.82 -21.69
CA PHE A 43 12.81 18.33 -22.88
C PHE A 43 14.31 18.07 -22.85
N ASN A 44 14.87 17.57 -23.96
CA ASN A 44 16.32 17.33 -24.09
C ASN A 44 17.14 18.63 -23.97
N GLU A 45 16.59 19.74 -24.44
CA GLU A 45 17.22 21.05 -24.40
C GLU A 45 17.25 21.66 -22.99
N LYS A 46 16.53 21.06 -22.05
CA LYS A 46 16.42 21.50 -20.65
C LYS A 46 16.75 20.37 -19.68
N PRO A 47 17.96 19.80 -19.71
CA PRO A 47 18.30 18.58 -18.96
C PRO A 47 18.26 18.74 -17.44
N ASN A 48 18.26 19.98 -16.93
CA ASN A 48 18.26 20.32 -15.51
C ASN A 48 16.93 20.92 -15.05
N GLN A 49 15.85 20.78 -15.82
CA GLN A 49 14.52 21.32 -15.49
C GLN A 49 13.46 20.23 -15.61
N GLY A 50 12.31 20.47 -14.96
CA GLY A 50 11.17 19.61 -15.03
C GLY A 50 11.45 18.20 -14.51
N ILE A 51 10.67 17.23 -14.97
CA ILE A 51 10.82 15.83 -14.58
C ILE A 51 12.17 15.26 -15.00
N ARG A 52 12.72 15.68 -16.14
CA ARG A 52 14.06 15.27 -16.59
C ARG A 52 15.14 15.73 -15.63
N GLY A 53 15.08 16.98 -15.19
CA GLY A 53 16.03 17.52 -14.21
C GLY A 53 15.98 16.75 -12.90
N ALA A 54 14.78 16.47 -12.38
CA ALA A 54 14.60 15.67 -11.18
C ALA A 54 15.15 14.25 -11.36
N ARG A 55 14.85 13.59 -12.47
CA ARG A 55 15.38 12.25 -12.80
C ARG A 55 16.91 12.24 -12.87
N ASN A 56 17.51 13.19 -13.55
CA ASN A 56 18.96 13.31 -13.65
C ASN A 56 19.61 13.57 -12.29
N TRP A 57 18.99 14.40 -11.48
CA TRP A 57 19.46 14.69 -10.11
C TRP A 57 19.42 13.45 -9.23
N ILE A 58 18.31 12.69 -9.21
CA ILE A 58 18.20 11.41 -8.49
C ILE A 58 19.27 10.45 -8.99
N LYS A 59 19.38 10.28 -10.32
CA LYS A 59 20.38 9.38 -10.92
C LYS A 59 21.79 9.74 -10.47
N SER A 60 22.13 11.02 -10.39
CA SER A 60 23.45 11.46 -9.92
C SER A 60 23.77 11.05 -8.48
N HIS A 61 22.73 10.87 -7.64
CA HIS A 61 22.90 10.34 -6.28
C HIS A 61 23.05 8.82 -6.29
N LEU A 62 22.26 8.14 -7.11
CA LEU A 62 22.38 6.68 -7.28
C LEU A 62 23.77 6.29 -7.77
N ASP A 63 24.30 7.01 -8.78
CA ASP A 63 25.65 6.79 -9.31
C ASP A 63 26.74 6.97 -8.22
N LYS A 64 26.60 8.01 -7.37
CA LYS A 64 27.51 8.21 -6.23
C LYS A 64 27.42 7.12 -5.18
N TRP A 65 26.22 6.56 -4.95
CA TRP A 65 26.06 5.47 -3.99
C TRP A 65 26.59 4.15 -4.55
N SER A 66 26.43 3.90 -5.85
CA SER A 66 26.99 2.72 -6.50
C SER A 66 28.53 2.67 -6.43
N ASP A 67 29.19 3.82 -6.38
CA ASP A 67 30.64 3.94 -6.26
C ASP A 67 31.17 3.71 -4.82
N GLN A 68 30.27 3.57 -3.83
CA GLN A 68 30.70 3.34 -2.45
C GLN A 68 31.22 1.92 -2.24
N PRO A 69 32.28 1.73 -1.43
CA PRO A 69 32.79 0.40 -1.12
C PRO A 69 31.72 -0.49 -0.49
N GLY A 70 31.49 -1.65 -1.06
CA GLY A 70 30.50 -2.62 -0.58
C GLY A 70 29.07 -2.39 -1.06
N ALA A 71 28.83 -1.33 -1.84
CA ALA A 71 27.51 -1.12 -2.46
C ALA A 71 27.33 -2.05 -3.67
N ASP A 72 26.13 -2.62 -3.77
CA ASP A 72 25.68 -3.38 -4.94
C ASP A 72 24.39 -2.73 -5.46
N LEU A 73 24.56 -1.74 -6.33
CA LEU A 73 23.48 -0.96 -6.91
C LEU A 73 23.87 -0.48 -8.28
N PHE A 74 22.94 -0.50 -9.22
CA PHE A 74 23.07 0.21 -10.49
C PHE A 74 21.78 0.90 -10.87
N SER A 75 21.86 1.97 -11.67
CA SER A 75 20.72 2.72 -12.14
C SER A 75 20.57 2.61 -13.65
N CYS A 76 19.35 2.59 -14.14
CA CYS A 76 19.04 2.67 -15.57
C CYS A 76 17.73 3.42 -15.81
N GLU A 77 17.54 3.88 -17.04
CA GLU A 77 16.28 4.43 -17.49
C GLU A 77 15.50 3.38 -18.29
N PHE A 78 14.20 3.30 -18.03
CA PHE A 78 13.26 2.50 -18.81
C PHE A 78 12.45 3.43 -19.70
N GLU A 79 12.67 3.33 -21.01
CA GLU A 79 11.93 4.10 -22.00
C GLU A 79 10.70 3.34 -22.46
N PHE A 80 9.58 4.05 -22.62
CA PHE A 80 8.30 3.47 -23.02
C PHE A 80 7.47 4.43 -23.86
N ASP A 81 6.53 3.87 -24.60
CA ASP A 81 5.57 4.62 -25.40
C ASP A 81 4.18 4.52 -24.78
N TYR A 82 3.62 5.68 -24.42
CA TYR A 82 2.27 5.83 -23.89
C TYR A 82 1.79 7.26 -24.17
N LEU A 83 0.59 7.42 -24.73
CA LEU A 83 0.09 8.76 -25.02
C LEU A 83 -0.37 9.45 -23.74
N MET A 84 0.36 10.47 -23.30
CA MET A 84 0.01 11.33 -22.16
C MET A 84 0.00 12.78 -22.64
N CYS A 85 -1.15 13.45 -22.48
CA CYS A 85 -1.40 14.77 -23.07
C CYS A 85 -1.15 14.75 -24.59
N ASN A 86 -0.04 15.32 -25.06
CA ASN A 86 0.33 15.39 -26.48
C ASN A 86 1.69 14.71 -26.77
N ARG A 87 2.19 13.90 -25.86
CA ARG A 87 3.50 13.25 -25.96
C ARG A 87 3.37 11.74 -25.81
N THR A 88 4.13 10.97 -26.58
CA THR A 88 4.10 9.51 -26.59
C THR A 88 5.34 8.88 -25.98
N ARG A 89 6.54 9.46 -26.17
CA ARG A 89 7.79 8.88 -25.68
C ARG A 89 8.13 9.42 -24.31
N HIS A 90 8.33 8.53 -23.35
CA HIS A 90 8.65 8.84 -21.97
C HIS A 90 9.78 7.96 -21.44
N SER A 91 10.34 8.36 -20.30
CA SER A 91 11.38 7.65 -19.60
C SER A 91 11.13 7.72 -18.10
N GLN A 92 11.42 6.64 -17.39
CA GLN A 92 11.37 6.55 -15.94
C GLN A 92 12.65 5.94 -15.39
N LEU A 93 12.99 6.24 -14.14
CA LEU A 93 14.26 5.86 -13.54
C LEU A 93 14.09 4.61 -12.68
N LEU A 94 15.04 3.69 -12.79
CA LEU A 94 15.16 2.51 -11.95
C LEU A 94 16.48 2.53 -11.18
N SER A 95 16.42 2.13 -9.91
CA SER A 95 17.56 1.68 -9.13
C SER A 95 17.39 0.19 -8.85
N ILE A 96 18.42 -0.60 -9.13
CA ILE A 96 18.39 -2.05 -9.03
C ILE A 96 19.46 -2.49 -8.03
N ILE A 97 19.02 -3.17 -6.98
CA ILE A 97 19.88 -3.81 -5.96
C ILE A 97 19.81 -5.32 -6.21
N PRO A 98 20.86 -5.93 -6.76
CA PRO A 98 20.83 -7.33 -7.13
C PRO A 98 20.61 -8.27 -5.95
N GLY A 99 19.78 -9.27 -6.15
CA GLY A 99 19.63 -10.38 -5.22
C GLY A 99 20.74 -11.43 -5.40
N HIS A 100 20.94 -12.22 -4.36
CA HIS A 100 21.95 -13.28 -4.34
C HIS A 100 21.33 -14.67 -4.16
N GLY A 101 21.93 -15.67 -4.77
CA GLY A 101 21.48 -17.06 -4.65
C GLY A 101 20.31 -17.42 -5.59
N PRO A 102 19.51 -18.45 -5.26
CA PRO A 102 18.53 -19.04 -6.18
C PRO A 102 17.33 -18.13 -6.46
N LEU A 103 16.98 -17.22 -5.57
CA LEU A 103 15.79 -16.34 -5.69
C LEU A 103 16.10 -15.01 -6.39
N ARG A 104 17.35 -14.76 -6.81
CA ARG A 104 17.78 -13.47 -7.40
C ARG A 104 16.99 -13.01 -8.64
N LYS A 105 16.28 -13.91 -9.31
CA LYS A 105 15.46 -13.58 -10.48
C LYS A 105 14.06 -13.10 -10.13
N GLU A 106 13.62 -13.30 -8.89
CA GLU A 106 12.37 -12.77 -8.36
C GLU A 106 12.57 -11.32 -7.92
N LEU A 107 11.65 -10.44 -8.30
CA LEU A 107 11.72 -9.03 -7.96
C LEU A 107 10.86 -8.69 -6.75
N VAL A 108 11.35 -7.77 -5.93
CA VAL A 108 10.56 -6.95 -5.01
C VAL A 108 10.63 -5.52 -5.53
N ILE A 109 9.48 -4.91 -5.80
CA ILE A 109 9.39 -3.56 -6.36
C ILE A 109 8.95 -2.60 -5.27
N LEU A 110 9.68 -1.48 -5.13
CA LEU A 110 9.23 -0.29 -4.41
C LEU A 110 9.04 0.80 -5.44
N GLU A 111 7.90 1.45 -5.44
CA GLU A 111 7.61 2.49 -6.42
C GLU A 111 6.95 3.73 -5.80
N ALA A 112 7.16 4.86 -6.46
CA ALA A 112 6.49 6.12 -6.24
C ALA A 112 6.59 6.92 -7.54
N HIS A 113 5.57 7.69 -7.89
CA HIS A 113 5.68 8.53 -9.07
C HIS A 113 6.55 9.77 -8.82
N LEU A 114 7.28 10.17 -9.85
CA LEU A 114 8.14 11.34 -9.83
C LEU A 114 7.44 12.56 -10.40
N ASP A 115 6.49 12.35 -11.30
CA ASP A 115 5.72 13.43 -11.89
C ASP A 115 4.87 14.15 -10.84
N SER A 116 4.55 15.40 -11.11
CA SER A 116 3.68 16.25 -10.33
C SER A 116 2.78 17.07 -11.24
N ARG A 117 1.69 17.58 -10.70
CA ARG A 117 0.76 18.45 -11.43
C ARG A 117 0.25 19.59 -10.56
N CYS A 118 -0.25 20.63 -11.21
CA CYS A 118 -1.14 21.60 -10.61
C CYS A 118 -2.59 21.29 -10.97
N GLU A 119 -3.48 22.27 -10.85
CA GLU A 119 -4.91 22.15 -11.16
C GLU A 119 -5.17 21.65 -12.59
N SER A 120 -4.32 22.04 -13.53
CA SER A 120 -4.38 21.60 -14.93
C SER A 120 -3.44 20.41 -15.18
N LEU A 121 -4.00 19.30 -15.67
CA LEU A 121 -3.32 18.02 -15.85
C LEU A 121 -2.07 18.09 -16.74
N CYS A 122 -2.08 18.96 -17.75
CA CYS A 122 -1.04 19.03 -18.77
C CYS A 122 -0.28 20.37 -18.77
N ASP A 123 -0.35 21.13 -17.68
CA ASP A 123 0.33 22.41 -17.57
C ASP A 123 1.79 22.23 -17.11
N THR A 124 2.71 22.75 -17.92
CA THR A 124 4.16 22.73 -17.68
C THR A 124 4.72 24.06 -17.18
N ILE A 125 3.85 25.06 -16.95
CA ILE A 125 4.25 26.43 -16.62
C ILE A 125 3.88 26.77 -15.17
N CYS A 126 2.77 26.21 -14.66
CA CYS A 126 2.31 26.43 -13.30
C CYS A 126 3.34 25.99 -12.26
N LEU A 127 3.21 26.51 -11.05
CA LEU A 127 3.90 25.91 -9.89
C LEU A 127 3.26 24.56 -9.58
N ALA A 128 4.04 23.50 -9.57
CA ALA A 128 3.64 22.14 -9.29
C ALA A 128 4.78 21.42 -8.56
N GLU A 129 5.13 21.92 -7.37
CA GLU A 129 6.19 21.32 -6.55
C GLU A 129 5.87 19.86 -6.21
N GLY A 130 4.57 19.52 -6.05
CA GLY A 130 4.15 18.17 -5.71
C GLY A 130 4.92 17.66 -4.50
N ALA A 131 4.89 18.42 -3.38
CA ALA A 131 5.76 18.13 -2.25
C ALA A 131 5.34 16.84 -1.54
N ASP A 132 4.04 16.66 -1.35
CA ASP A 132 3.48 15.43 -0.82
C ASP A 132 3.04 14.47 -1.94
N ASP A 133 2.47 15.01 -3.00
CA ASP A 133 2.03 14.28 -4.19
C ASP A 133 2.97 14.53 -5.40
N ASN A 134 4.05 13.73 -5.68
CA ASN A 134 4.52 12.66 -4.84
C ASN A 134 6.05 12.80 -4.60
N GLY A 135 6.46 13.99 -4.20
CA GLY A 135 7.83 14.25 -3.76
C GLY A 135 8.17 13.43 -2.50
N SER A 136 7.18 13.26 -1.59
CA SER A 136 7.33 12.48 -0.36
C SER A 136 7.70 11.02 -0.66
N GLY A 137 6.95 10.33 -1.52
CA GLY A 137 7.26 8.97 -1.95
C GLY A 137 8.58 8.88 -2.71
N SER A 138 8.86 9.84 -3.59
CA SER A 138 10.13 9.89 -4.33
C SER A 138 11.34 10.06 -3.42
N ALA A 139 11.26 10.88 -2.37
CA ALA A 139 12.33 11.07 -1.38
C ALA A 139 12.52 9.82 -0.49
N LEU A 140 11.42 9.15 -0.13
CA LEU A 140 11.41 7.86 0.57
C LEU A 140 12.21 6.82 -0.24
N LEU A 141 11.98 6.71 -1.54
CA LEU A 141 12.69 5.77 -2.40
C LEU A 141 14.20 6.06 -2.48
N MET A 142 14.61 7.35 -2.49
CA MET A 142 16.03 7.72 -2.46
C MET A 142 16.70 7.25 -1.18
N GLU A 143 16.06 7.45 -0.02
CA GLU A 143 16.61 7.04 1.27
C GLU A 143 16.70 5.51 1.38
N ILE A 144 15.72 4.78 0.86
CA ILE A 144 15.76 3.32 0.77
C ILE A 144 16.91 2.86 -0.13
N SER A 145 17.08 3.43 -1.32
CA SER A 145 18.16 3.10 -2.24
C SER A 145 19.53 3.27 -1.59
N ARG A 146 19.72 4.41 -0.91
CA ARG A 146 20.98 4.76 -0.22
C ARG A 146 21.37 3.76 0.86
N ASN A 147 20.40 3.23 1.58
CA ASN A 147 20.65 2.29 2.67
C ASN A 147 20.75 0.85 2.18
N LEU A 148 19.80 0.41 1.35
CA LEU A 148 19.69 -1.00 0.98
C LEU A 148 20.80 -1.45 0.00
N CYS A 149 21.47 -0.54 -0.71
CA CYS A 149 22.57 -0.90 -1.58
C CYS A 149 23.77 -1.56 -0.85
N LEU A 150 23.81 -1.48 0.47
CA LEU A 150 24.83 -2.09 1.32
C LEU A 150 24.43 -3.47 1.86
N PHE A 151 23.24 -3.96 1.52
CA PHE A 151 22.70 -5.22 2.05
C PHE A 151 22.72 -6.32 0.99
N SER A 152 23.10 -7.53 1.42
CA SER A 152 22.98 -8.73 0.59
C SER A 152 21.61 -9.38 0.83
N LEU A 153 20.76 -9.36 -0.17
CA LEU A 153 19.39 -9.88 -0.12
C LEU A 153 19.22 -11.07 -1.05
N SER A 154 18.23 -11.93 -0.82
CA SER A 154 18.02 -13.12 -1.65
C SER A 154 17.33 -12.78 -2.98
N ARG A 155 16.41 -11.81 -2.99
CA ARG A 155 15.71 -11.33 -4.20
C ARG A 155 16.24 -9.98 -4.62
N THR A 156 16.17 -9.71 -5.91
CA THR A 156 16.48 -8.38 -6.47
C THR A 156 15.42 -7.37 -6.05
N ILE A 157 15.86 -6.25 -5.51
CA ILE A 157 15.00 -5.09 -5.28
C ILE A 157 15.11 -4.14 -6.47
N VAL A 158 13.97 -3.78 -7.04
CA VAL A 158 13.84 -2.72 -8.04
C VAL A 158 13.12 -1.54 -7.40
N ILE A 159 13.76 -0.39 -7.40
CA ILE A 159 13.18 0.86 -6.91
C ILE A 159 12.86 1.71 -8.14
N LEU A 160 11.60 2.06 -8.33
CA LEU A 160 11.05 2.64 -9.55
C LEU A 160 10.46 4.02 -9.27
N TRP A 161 11.08 5.07 -9.81
CA TRP A 161 10.49 6.40 -9.90
C TRP A 161 9.62 6.46 -11.16
N VAL A 162 8.32 6.26 -10.98
CA VAL A 162 7.35 6.17 -12.06
C VAL A 162 7.16 7.55 -12.72
N THR A 163 6.86 7.56 -13.99
CA THR A 163 6.51 8.74 -14.78
C THR A 163 5.13 8.55 -15.37
N GLY A 164 4.23 9.52 -15.18
CA GLY A 164 2.89 9.53 -15.78
C GLY A 164 1.84 8.78 -14.96
N GLU A 165 1.96 8.82 -13.64
CA GLU A 165 0.89 8.44 -12.73
C GLU A 165 -0.31 9.34 -12.95
N GLU A 166 -0.10 10.65 -12.85
CA GLU A 166 -1.08 11.72 -12.93
C GLU A 166 -1.86 11.74 -14.26
N GLN A 167 -1.26 11.24 -15.32
CA GLN A 167 -1.86 11.17 -16.65
C GLN A 167 -2.38 9.76 -17.00
N GLY A 168 -2.67 8.93 -15.99
CA GLY A 168 -3.36 7.65 -16.15
C GLY A 168 -2.47 6.42 -16.02
N LEU A 169 -1.51 6.43 -15.08
CA LEU A 169 -0.68 5.28 -14.70
C LEU A 169 0.19 4.74 -15.84
N GLY A 170 0.64 5.63 -16.76
CA GLY A 170 1.29 5.21 -18.01
C GLY A 170 2.60 4.47 -17.78
N GLY A 171 3.43 4.94 -16.85
CA GLY A 171 4.73 4.37 -16.54
C GLY A 171 4.65 3.03 -15.85
N SER A 172 3.86 2.92 -14.79
CA SER A 172 3.64 1.66 -14.06
C SER A 172 2.98 0.60 -14.95
N ARG A 173 2.00 0.99 -15.77
CA ARG A 173 1.35 0.10 -16.74
C ARG A 173 2.35 -0.44 -17.76
N SER A 174 3.22 0.41 -18.28
CA SER A 174 4.23 0.01 -19.25
C SER A 174 5.26 -0.93 -18.64
N PHE A 175 5.72 -0.66 -17.41
CA PHE A 175 6.71 -1.51 -16.74
C PHE A 175 6.11 -2.84 -16.28
N ALA A 176 4.89 -2.84 -15.73
CA ALA A 176 4.17 -4.06 -15.36
C ALA A 176 3.92 -4.96 -16.59
N THR A 177 3.54 -4.35 -17.73
CA THR A 177 3.36 -5.05 -19.00
C THR A 177 4.68 -5.66 -19.49
N PHE A 178 5.78 -4.91 -19.44
CA PHE A 178 7.12 -5.40 -19.76
C PHE A 178 7.48 -6.62 -18.90
N CYS A 179 7.28 -6.54 -17.58
CA CYS A 179 7.53 -7.66 -16.69
C CYS A 179 6.69 -8.88 -17.05
N LYS A 180 5.40 -8.69 -17.36
CA LYS A 180 4.50 -9.78 -17.73
C LYS A 180 4.88 -10.45 -19.04
N GLN A 181 5.20 -9.67 -20.07
CA GLN A 181 5.61 -10.15 -21.38
C GLN A 181 6.93 -10.93 -21.35
N ASN A 182 7.84 -10.54 -20.45
CA ASN A 182 9.13 -11.20 -20.27
C ASN A 182 9.11 -12.28 -19.18
N ALA A 183 7.93 -12.65 -18.67
CA ALA A 183 7.74 -13.66 -17.62
C ALA A 183 8.63 -13.41 -16.37
N ILE A 184 8.84 -12.14 -16.02
CA ILE A 184 9.62 -11.74 -14.84
C ILE A 184 8.76 -11.99 -13.60
N PRO A 185 9.20 -12.84 -12.66
CA PRO A 185 8.46 -13.10 -11.44
C PRO A 185 8.62 -11.91 -10.47
N ILE A 186 7.49 -11.42 -9.95
CA ILE A 186 7.45 -10.35 -8.95
C ILE A 186 6.82 -10.92 -7.68
N LYS A 187 7.55 -10.85 -6.56
CA LYS A 187 7.11 -11.32 -5.24
C LYS A 187 6.16 -10.34 -4.59
N ALA A 188 6.48 -9.05 -4.66
CA ALA A 188 5.71 -7.98 -4.02
C ALA A 188 5.96 -6.65 -4.73
N VAL A 189 4.93 -5.80 -4.77
CA VAL A 189 4.99 -4.39 -5.20
C VAL A 189 4.49 -3.51 -4.06
N PHE A 190 5.30 -2.55 -3.64
CA PHE A 190 5.02 -1.58 -2.60
C PHE A 190 4.98 -0.18 -3.22
N ASN A 191 3.79 0.31 -3.50
CA ASN A 191 3.60 1.67 -4.00
C ASN A 191 3.49 2.65 -2.83
N ASN A 192 4.13 3.81 -2.98
CA ASN A 192 4.15 4.90 -2.01
C ASN A 192 3.64 6.17 -2.67
N ASP A 193 2.48 6.61 -2.25
CA ASP A 193 1.84 7.75 -2.87
C ASP A 193 1.11 8.56 -1.81
N ILE A 194 1.59 9.79 -1.61
CA ILE A 194 1.22 10.71 -0.54
C ILE A 194 1.52 10.10 0.84
N VAL A 195 2.77 10.16 1.27
CA VAL A 195 3.25 9.50 2.49
C VAL A 195 3.93 10.45 3.49
N GLY A 196 3.78 11.76 3.30
CA GLY A 196 4.44 12.78 4.10
C GLY A 196 3.50 13.72 4.85
N GLY A 197 2.32 14.00 4.32
CA GLY A 197 1.32 14.88 4.94
C GLY A 197 0.59 14.20 6.10
N ILE A 198 0.26 15.01 7.12
CA ILE A 198 -0.44 14.53 8.33
C ILE A 198 -1.72 15.32 8.63
N GLU A 199 -2.02 16.34 7.85
CA GLU A 199 -3.14 17.26 8.05
C GLU A 199 -4.32 16.92 7.15
N CYS A 200 -5.51 16.96 7.72
CA CYS A 200 -6.79 16.77 7.06
C CYS A 200 -7.27 18.06 6.38
N GLY A 201 -7.59 18.03 5.10
CA GLY A 201 -8.25 19.16 4.41
C GLY A 201 -9.78 19.11 4.52
N LYS A 202 -10.43 20.10 3.92
CA LYS A 202 -11.89 20.26 4.00
C LYS A 202 -12.67 19.24 3.19
N THR A 203 -12.07 18.70 2.13
CA THR A 203 -12.69 17.71 1.24
C THR A 203 -12.40 16.27 1.61
N SER A 204 -11.94 16.04 2.82
CA SER A 204 -11.53 14.71 3.31
C SER A 204 -12.71 13.76 3.48
N SER A 205 -12.49 12.48 3.18
CA SER A 205 -13.48 11.41 3.32
C SER A 205 -13.23 10.54 4.54
N PRO A 206 -14.23 10.32 5.42
CA PRO A 206 -14.13 9.26 6.41
C PRO A 206 -13.97 7.87 5.74
N PRO A 207 -13.39 6.89 6.43
CA PRO A 207 -12.87 6.93 7.80
C PRO A 207 -11.46 7.51 7.91
N SER A 208 -10.85 7.90 6.81
CA SER A 208 -9.47 8.33 6.78
C SER A 208 -9.23 9.70 7.40
N CYS A 209 -10.22 10.59 7.33
CA CYS A 209 -10.08 11.96 7.79
C CYS A 209 -11.35 12.43 8.51
N PRO A 210 -11.32 12.59 9.84
CA PRO A 210 -12.52 12.89 10.62
C PRO A 210 -13.00 14.34 10.47
N GLY A 211 -12.15 15.26 10.05
CA GLY A 211 -12.52 16.65 9.83
C GLY A 211 -11.33 17.55 9.53
N PRO A 212 -11.56 18.75 8.96
CA PRO A 212 -10.53 19.70 8.57
C PRO A 212 -9.60 20.05 9.73
N TYR A 213 -8.32 20.24 9.41
CA TYR A 213 -7.28 20.65 10.37
C TYR A 213 -7.03 19.66 11.52
N GLN A 214 -7.46 18.42 11.38
CA GLN A 214 -7.03 17.35 12.27
C GLN A 214 -5.66 16.81 11.80
N TYR A 215 -4.86 16.30 12.73
CA TYR A 215 -3.51 15.81 12.46
C TYR A 215 -3.37 14.36 12.92
N ASP A 216 -2.76 13.51 12.08
CA ASP A 216 -2.38 12.15 12.46
C ASP A 216 -1.03 11.74 11.88
N SER A 217 -0.02 11.65 12.73
CA SER A 217 1.31 11.12 12.40
C SER A 217 1.54 9.71 12.96
N THR A 218 0.51 9.08 13.50
CA THR A 218 0.61 7.81 14.24
C THR A 218 0.14 6.60 13.46
N ARG A 219 -0.60 6.81 12.36
CA ARG A 219 -1.15 5.75 11.51
C ARG A 219 -0.72 5.93 10.05
N LEU A 220 -0.69 4.80 9.34
CA LEU A 220 -0.43 4.74 7.90
C LEU A 220 -1.43 3.76 7.28
N ARG A 221 -2.14 4.16 6.24
CA ARG A 221 -3.10 3.29 5.54
C ARG A 221 -2.37 2.40 4.54
N LEU A 222 -2.85 1.17 4.43
CA LEU A 222 -2.35 0.18 3.49
C LEU A 222 -3.51 -0.39 2.68
N PHE A 223 -3.64 0.09 1.46
CA PHE A 223 -4.64 -0.34 0.49
C PHE A 223 -4.17 -1.55 -0.30
N SER A 224 -5.11 -2.43 -0.64
CA SER A 224 -4.85 -3.64 -1.43
C SER A 224 -6.16 -4.21 -1.96
N SER A 225 -6.13 -4.77 -3.16
CA SER A 225 -7.32 -5.36 -3.78
C SER A 225 -7.77 -6.64 -3.11
N GLY A 226 -9.05 -6.96 -3.32
CA GLY A 226 -9.67 -8.20 -2.91
C GLY A 226 -10.01 -8.26 -1.42
N VAL A 227 -10.93 -9.16 -1.09
CA VAL A 227 -11.43 -9.34 0.27
C VAL A 227 -10.98 -10.68 0.83
N THR A 228 -11.20 -11.75 0.06
CA THR A 228 -10.78 -13.12 0.38
C THR A 228 -9.88 -13.67 -0.72
N ASN A 229 -8.94 -14.53 -0.33
CA ASN A 229 -8.01 -15.20 -1.25
C ASN A 229 -7.20 -14.25 -2.16
N SER A 230 -7.02 -13.00 -1.75
CA SER A 230 -6.22 -12.04 -2.48
C SER A 230 -4.78 -12.05 -1.99
N MET A 231 -3.85 -12.29 -2.90
CA MET A 231 -2.41 -12.23 -2.58
C MET A 231 -1.97 -10.81 -2.24
N SER A 232 -2.58 -9.78 -2.83
CA SER A 232 -2.36 -8.38 -2.45
C SER A 232 -2.82 -8.10 -1.01
N LYS A 233 -4.01 -8.62 -0.62
CA LYS A 233 -4.50 -8.49 0.75
C LYS A 233 -3.61 -9.25 1.75
N ASN A 234 -3.10 -10.41 1.36
CA ASN A 234 -2.17 -11.18 2.18
C ASN A 234 -0.81 -10.46 2.32
N LEU A 235 -0.35 -9.76 1.28
CA LEU A 235 0.83 -8.90 1.37
C LEU A 235 0.61 -7.75 2.36
N ALA A 236 -0.56 -7.10 2.32
CA ALA A 236 -0.91 -6.04 3.27
C ALA A 236 -0.95 -6.56 4.73
N ARG A 237 -1.55 -7.74 4.95
CA ARG A 237 -1.59 -8.38 6.26
C ARG A 237 -0.21 -8.78 6.78
N LEU A 238 0.64 -9.29 5.88
CA LEU A 238 2.02 -9.60 6.21
C LEU A 238 2.79 -8.34 6.60
N SER A 239 2.68 -7.26 5.82
CA SER A 239 3.34 -5.99 6.13
C SER A 239 2.93 -5.47 7.50
N LYS A 240 1.62 -5.48 7.81
CA LYS A 240 1.16 -5.09 9.16
C LYS A 240 1.77 -5.96 10.25
N LEU A 241 1.74 -7.28 10.09
CA LEU A 241 2.31 -8.21 11.09
C LEU A 241 3.79 -7.94 11.36
N ILE A 242 4.57 -7.71 10.30
CA ILE A 242 6.00 -7.44 10.40
C ILE A 242 6.25 -6.11 11.12
N ILE A 243 5.46 -5.08 10.81
CA ILE A 243 5.60 -3.76 11.43
C ILE A 243 5.13 -3.80 12.88
N ASP A 244 4.03 -4.48 13.22
CA ASP A 244 3.60 -4.70 14.59
C ASP A 244 4.67 -5.45 15.42
N ASP A 245 5.38 -6.39 14.79
CA ASP A 245 6.48 -7.14 15.42
C ASP A 245 7.71 -6.24 15.64
N ALA A 246 8.11 -5.47 14.63
CA ALA A 246 9.20 -4.50 14.74
C ALA A 246 8.93 -3.39 15.76
N SER A 247 7.68 -2.96 15.90
CA SER A 247 7.26 -1.92 16.85
C SER A 247 7.34 -2.35 18.33
N LYS A 248 7.57 -3.64 18.62
CA LYS A 248 7.86 -4.12 19.98
C LYS A 248 9.22 -3.65 20.49
N ASP A 249 10.15 -3.35 19.58
CA ASP A 249 11.39 -2.66 19.93
C ASP A 249 11.11 -1.17 20.13
N SER A 250 11.23 -0.69 21.35
CA SER A 250 10.95 0.70 21.73
C SER A 250 11.89 1.73 21.07
N SER A 251 12.94 1.30 20.39
CA SER A 251 13.82 2.18 19.60
C SER A 251 13.14 2.65 18.29
N PHE A 252 12.12 1.91 17.79
CA PHE A 252 11.35 2.28 16.62
C PHE A 252 10.02 2.93 17.02
N HIS A 253 9.73 4.08 16.44
CA HIS A 253 8.44 4.76 16.56
C HIS A 253 7.70 4.67 15.24
N LEU A 254 7.35 3.43 14.83
CA LEU A 254 6.67 3.17 13.56
C LEU A 254 5.18 3.51 13.67
N PRO A 255 4.56 4.03 12.60
CA PRO A 255 3.12 4.22 12.57
C PRO A 255 2.39 2.87 12.59
N GLN A 256 1.23 2.86 13.20
CA GLN A 256 0.32 1.73 13.12
C GLN A 256 -0.18 1.58 11.69
N ILE A 257 -0.11 0.36 11.15
CA ILE A 257 -0.64 0.07 9.82
C ILE A 257 -2.13 -0.23 9.91
N ASP A 258 -2.93 0.53 9.18
CA ASP A 258 -4.35 0.27 8.97
C ASP A 258 -4.54 -0.47 7.63
N VAL A 259 -4.80 -1.77 7.70
CA VAL A 259 -5.13 -2.56 6.50
C VAL A 259 -6.55 -2.22 6.06
N MET A 260 -6.67 -1.59 4.90
CA MET A 260 -7.95 -1.14 4.38
C MET A 260 -8.73 -2.28 3.71
N PHE A 261 -10.06 -2.20 3.72
CA PHE A 261 -10.91 -3.18 3.02
C PHE A 261 -10.82 -3.05 1.51
N GLY A 262 -10.97 -1.84 1.00
CA GLY A 262 -10.90 -1.53 -0.41
C GLY A 262 -9.49 -1.55 -0.98
N GLU A 263 -9.41 -1.53 -2.29
CA GLU A 263 -8.15 -1.35 -3.01
C GLU A 263 -7.69 0.11 -2.98
N ASP A 264 -8.63 1.02 -2.95
CA ASP A 264 -8.52 2.45 -2.69
C ASP A 264 -9.91 3.00 -2.34
N ARG A 265 -10.03 4.31 -2.18
CA ARG A 265 -11.30 5.02 -2.15
C ARG A 265 -11.91 5.08 -3.54
N SER A 266 -13.20 5.38 -3.61
CA SER A 266 -13.92 5.48 -4.88
C SER A 266 -13.30 6.57 -5.77
N GLY A 267 -13.07 6.22 -7.04
CA GLY A 267 -12.46 7.14 -8.02
C GLY A 267 -10.98 7.44 -7.80
N ARG A 268 -10.34 6.76 -6.85
CA ARG A 268 -8.92 6.88 -6.55
C ARG A 268 -8.17 5.62 -6.93
N GLY A 269 -6.88 5.76 -7.12
CA GLY A 269 -5.97 4.68 -7.45
C GLY A 269 -4.55 5.19 -7.51
N SER A 270 -3.60 4.32 -7.79
CA SER A 270 -2.20 4.67 -7.99
C SER A 270 -1.44 3.53 -8.70
N ASP A 271 -0.14 3.65 -8.81
CA ASP A 271 0.75 2.80 -9.63
C ASP A 271 0.73 1.29 -9.29
N HIS A 272 0.25 0.89 -8.11
CA HIS A 272 0.04 -0.53 -7.77
C HIS A 272 -1.01 -1.24 -8.62
N ILE A 273 -1.99 -0.49 -9.17
CA ILE A 273 -3.13 -1.03 -9.93
C ILE A 273 -2.70 -1.79 -11.18
N PRO A 274 -1.84 -1.26 -12.07
CA PRO A 274 -1.40 -1.98 -13.26
C PRO A 274 -0.71 -3.32 -12.96
N PHE A 275 0.06 -3.39 -11.87
CA PHE A 275 0.68 -4.66 -11.45
C PHE A 275 -0.36 -5.66 -10.97
N ARG A 276 -1.33 -5.23 -10.16
CA ARG A 276 -2.42 -6.06 -9.67
C ARG A 276 -3.29 -6.58 -10.83
N GLU A 277 -3.60 -5.74 -11.82
CA GLU A 277 -4.37 -6.13 -13.02
C GLU A 277 -3.71 -7.28 -13.80
N LEU A 278 -2.38 -7.34 -13.77
CA LEU A 278 -1.60 -8.40 -14.40
C LEU A 278 -1.34 -9.60 -13.47
N GLY A 279 -1.94 -9.62 -12.27
CA GLY A 279 -1.91 -10.74 -11.33
C GLY A 279 -0.74 -10.74 -10.36
N TYR A 280 -0.02 -9.64 -10.22
CA TYR A 280 1.02 -9.47 -9.21
C TYR A 280 0.44 -9.01 -7.86
N SER A 281 1.12 -9.36 -6.77
CA SER A 281 0.76 -8.88 -5.43
C SER A 281 1.23 -7.43 -5.28
N ALA A 282 0.31 -6.50 -5.18
CA ALA A 282 0.61 -5.08 -5.10
C ALA A 282 -0.22 -4.38 -4.04
N VAL A 283 0.40 -3.44 -3.32
CA VAL A 283 -0.22 -2.66 -2.25
C VAL A 283 0.19 -1.19 -2.36
N ARG A 284 -0.65 -0.29 -1.82
CA ARG A 284 -0.37 1.14 -1.72
C ARG A 284 -0.31 1.59 -0.27
N PHE A 285 0.82 2.16 0.12
CA PHE A 285 0.95 2.95 1.35
C PHE A 285 0.55 4.40 1.07
N THR A 286 -0.25 4.98 1.96
CA THR A 286 -0.62 6.40 1.91
C THR A 286 -0.90 6.92 3.31
N SER A 287 -0.72 8.21 3.53
CA SER A 287 -0.96 8.89 4.81
C SER A 287 -2.37 8.61 5.33
N SER A 288 -2.53 8.56 6.66
CA SER A 288 -3.85 8.30 7.26
C SER A 288 -4.85 9.41 6.91
N TYR A 289 -4.37 10.62 6.70
CA TYR A 289 -5.18 11.80 6.40
C TYR A 289 -5.01 12.33 4.96
N GLU A 290 -4.71 11.45 4.05
CA GLU A 290 -4.82 11.77 2.63
C GLU A 290 -6.30 11.89 2.24
N HIS A 291 -6.61 12.82 1.35
CA HIS A 291 -7.94 13.34 1.13
C HIS A 291 -8.74 12.63 0.04
N GLY A 292 -10.03 12.96 0.00
CA GLY A 292 -11.12 12.50 -0.81
C GLY A 292 -10.82 12.22 -2.29
N ASP A 293 -11.49 12.93 -3.18
CA ASP A 293 -11.38 12.70 -4.63
C ASP A 293 -10.21 13.44 -5.30
N GLY A 294 -9.46 14.25 -4.54
CA GLY A 294 -8.32 15.01 -5.06
C GLY A 294 -8.67 15.98 -6.19
N ASN A 295 -9.93 16.47 -6.25
CA ASN A 295 -10.39 17.37 -7.29
C ASN A 295 -10.22 18.86 -6.89
N PRO A 296 -9.17 19.54 -7.37
CA PRO A 296 -8.87 20.92 -6.98
C PRO A 296 -9.89 21.94 -7.51
N ASN A 297 -10.80 21.54 -8.40
CA ASN A 297 -11.85 22.39 -8.94
C ASN A 297 -13.13 22.38 -8.09
N GLN A 298 -13.19 21.57 -7.03
CA GLN A 298 -14.34 21.60 -6.11
C GLN A 298 -14.41 22.92 -5.36
N PRO A 299 -15.62 23.47 -5.15
CA PRO A 299 -15.80 24.62 -4.26
C PRO A 299 -15.25 24.31 -2.86
N ASP A 300 -14.54 25.27 -2.28
CA ASP A 300 -13.96 25.14 -0.94
C ASP A 300 -12.88 24.05 -0.79
N TYR A 301 -12.26 23.60 -1.87
CA TYR A 301 -11.14 22.67 -1.84
C TYR A 301 -9.97 23.25 -1.05
N THR A 302 -9.64 22.66 0.10
CA THR A 302 -8.56 23.11 0.99
C THR A 302 -7.39 22.13 1.04
N ASP A 303 -7.53 20.95 0.45
CA ASP A 303 -6.43 20.05 0.21
C ASP A 303 -5.38 20.71 -0.71
N ARG A 304 -4.16 20.25 -0.61
CA ARG A 304 -3.06 20.76 -1.46
C ARG A 304 -2.84 19.90 -2.70
N GLN A 305 -3.21 18.64 -2.63
CA GLN A 305 -3.03 17.65 -3.68
C GLN A 305 -3.55 18.16 -5.04
N HIS A 306 -2.87 17.83 -6.11
CA HIS A 306 -3.22 18.20 -7.50
C HIS A 306 -3.35 19.71 -7.73
N SER A 307 -2.71 20.52 -6.92
CA SER A 307 -2.79 21.98 -7.02
C SER A 307 -1.43 22.65 -6.86
N SER A 308 -1.37 23.91 -7.28
CA SER A 308 -0.19 24.78 -7.08
C SER A 308 0.11 25.06 -5.58
N ARG A 309 -0.74 24.58 -4.67
CA ARG A 309 -0.57 24.68 -3.21
C ARG A 309 0.12 23.46 -2.60
N ASP A 310 0.38 22.40 -3.36
CA ASP A 310 1.20 21.28 -2.89
C ASP A 310 2.67 21.65 -2.93
N ILE A 311 3.04 22.54 -2.02
CA ILE A 311 4.38 23.06 -1.80
C ILE A 311 4.95 22.52 -0.50
N LEU A 312 6.28 22.59 -0.36
CA LEU A 312 6.95 22.04 0.82
C LEU A 312 6.55 22.74 2.12
N GLY A 313 6.28 24.03 2.08
CA GLY A 313 5.94 24.83 3.25
C GLY A 313 5.79 26.31 2.94
N GLN A 314 5.75 27.14 3.97
CA GLN A 314 5.61 28.61 3.85
C GLN A 314 6.77 29.35 4.50
N ASP A 315 7.26 30.35 3.79
CA ASP A 315 8.10 31.43 4.31
C ASP A 315 7.16 32.59 4.68
N ILE A 316 6.83 32.70 5.97
CA ILE A 316 5.83 33.66 6.46
C ILE A 316 6.44 35.06 6.60
N ASN A 317 7.74 35.13 6.89
CA ASN A 317 8.43 36.39 7.17
C ASN A 317 9.17 36.94 5.95
N GLY A 318 9.30 36.17 4.85
CA GLY A 318 9.92 36.60 3.60
C GLY A 318 11.44 36.62 3.61
N ASP A 319 12.09 35.87 4.50
CA ASP A 319 13.56 35.81 4.60
C ASP A 319 14.21 34.72 3.73
N GLY A 320 13.41 33.97 2.98
CA GLY A 320 13.84 32.87 2.12
C GLY A 320 14.02 31.54 2.84
N ILE A 321 13.60 31.45 4.10
CA ILE A 321 13.62 30.24 4.92
C ILE A 321 12.18 29.83 5.22
N LEU A 322 11.84 28.55 5.07
CA LEU A 322 10.50 28.09 5.40
C LEU A 322 10.30 28.05 6.90
N ASP A 323 9.29 28.76 7.39
CA ASP A 323 8.88 28.82 8.81
C ASP A 323 8.00 27.62 9.19
N SER A 324 7.29 27.06 8.23
CA SER A 324 6.42 25.91 8.44
C SER A 324 6.53 24.92 7.28
N PHE A 325 6.24 23.65 7.55
CA PHE A 325 6.27 22.58 6.58
C PHE A 325 4.92 21.87 6.51
N TYR A 326 4.48 21.51 5.31
CA TYR A 326 3.27 20.74 5.06
C TYR A 326 3.54 19.22 5.05
N VAL A 327 4.80 18.82 4.94
CA VAL A 327 5.26 17.44 5.12
C VAL A 327 5.91 17.31 6.50
N ASP A 328 5.48 16.31 7.27
CA ASP A 328 6.14 15.96 8.54
C ASP A 328 7.30 14.99 8.27
N PHE A 329 8.51 15.47 8.44
CA PHE A 329 9.72 14.68 8.17
C PHE A 329 9.94 13.52 9.15
N ASN A 330 9.37 13.54 10.36
CA ASN A 330 9.43 12.39 11.26
C ASN A 330 8.48 11.30 10.78
N TYR A 331 7.28 11.69 10.36
CA TYR A 331 6.31 10.77 9.78
C TYR A 331 6.86 10.15 8.48
N LEU A 332 7.37 10.96 7.57
CA LEU A 332 7.98 10.48 6.32
C LEU A 332 9.16 9.54 6.56
N ARG A 333 10.03 9.85 7.54
CA ARG A 333 11.12 8.95 7.97
C ARG A 333 10.57 7.62 8.47
N ASN A 334 9.53 7.65 9.30
CA ASN A 334 8.93 6.43 9.84
C ASN A 334 8.28 5.58 8.75
N ASN A 335 7.61 6.21 7.77
CA ASN A 335 7.05 5.53 6.60
C ASN A 335 8.14 4.93 5.70
N THR A 336 9.31 5.58 5.63
CA THR A 336 10.49 5.03 4.95
C THR A 336 10.96 3.73 5.62
N LEU A 337 11.00 3.70 6.96
CA LEU A 337 11.36 2.49 7.71
C LEU A 337 10.33 1.37 7.52
N VAL A 338 9.03 1.68 7.55
CA VAL A 338 7.95 0.72 7.26
C VAL A 338 8.17 0.04 5.91
N ASN A 339 8.44 0.83 4.88
CA ASN A 339 8.69 0.33 3.54
C ASN A 339 9.97 -0.50 3.44
N ALA A 340 11.06 -0.03 4.03
CA ALA A 340 12.33 -0.75 4.03
C ALA A 340 12.21 -2.11 4.73
N ILE A 341 11.58 -2.16 5.91
CA ILE A 341 11.35 -3.40 6.68
C ILE A 341 10.47 -4.38 5.88
N SER A 342 9.38 -3.89 5.28
CA SER A 342 8.48 -4.72 4.46
C SER A 342 9.20 -5.29 3.23
N ALA A 343 9.97 -4.47 2.53
CA ALA A 343 10.71 -4.86 1.34
C ALA A 343 11.85 -5.85 1.66
N VAL A 344 12.60 -5.61 2.73
CA VAL A 344 13.68 -6.50 3.17
C VAL A 344 13.13 -7.87 3.57
N ASN A 345 12.01 -7.93 4.30
CA ASN A 345 11.35 -9.20 4.60
C ASN A 345 10.92 -9.93 3.32
N ALA A 346 10.27 -9.24 2.38
CA ALA A 346 9.85 -9.82 1.11
C ALA A 346 11.05 -10.31 0.26
N ALA A 347 12.17 -9.58 0.31
CA ALA A 347 13.39 -9.93 -0.43
C ALA A 347 14.18 -11.06 0.22
N SER A 348 14.04 -11.30 1.54
CA SER A 348 14.86 -12.25 2.30
C SER A 348 14.14 -13.57 2.60
N SER A 349 12.79 -13.55 2.75
CA SER A 349 12.05 -14.74 3.14
C SER A 349 12.06 -15.80 2.04
N THR A 350 12.23 -17.08 2.45
CA THR A 350 12.37 -18.21 1.52
C THR A 350 11.15 -19.14 1.51
N PHE A 351 10.21 -18.96 2.42
CA PHE A 351 9.04 -19.83 2.52
C PHE A 351 8.01 -19.57 1.42
N ASP A 352 7.52 -20.66 0.84
CA ASP A 352 6.35 -20.65 -0.01
C ASP A 352 5.06 -20.58 0.82
N PRO A 353 3.96 -20.07 0.25
CA PRO A 353 2.66 -20.06 0.91
C PRO A 353 2.18 -21.49 1.25
N TYR A 354 1.67 -21.68 2.48
CA TYR A 354 1.17 -22.96 2.92
C TYR A 354 -0.24 -23.26 2.41
N LYS A 355 -0.52 -24.55 2.22
CA LYS A 355 -1.87 -25.09 2.11
C LYS A 355 -2.33 -25.60 3.47
N LEU A 356 -3.62 -25.50 3.75
CA LEU A 356 -4.22 -25.88 5.01
C LEU A 356 -5.32 -26.92 4.83
N GLN A 357 -5.41 -27.86 5.76
CA GLN A 357 -6.59 -28.65 6.01
C GLN A 357 -7.24 -28.14 7.30
N LEU A 358 -8.53 -27.81 7.23
CA LEU A 358 -9.32 -27.35 8.35
C LEU A 358 -10.31 -28.43 8.76
N ILE A 359 -10.37 -28.76 10.06
CA ILE A 359 -11.31 -29.72 10.62
C ILE A 359 -12.11 -28.99 11.71
N PRO A 360 -13.31 -28.46 11.36
CA PRO A 360 -14.16 -27.77 12.32
C PRO A 360 -14.84 -28.77 13.23
N ASP A 361 -15.00 -28.39 14.50
CA ASP A 361 -15.75 -29.09 15.51
C ASP A 361 -16.61 -28.08 16.29
N VAL A 362 -17.32 -28.53 17.30
CA VAL A 362 -18.11 -27.66 18.16
C VAL A 362 -17.16 -26.76 18.97
N ASN A 363 -17.32 -25.46 18.80
CA ASN A 363 -16.51 -24.42 19.46
C ASN A 363 -14.98 -24.58 19.27
N SER A 364 -14.53 -25.40 18.31
CA SER A 364 -13.11 -25.62 18.08
C SER A 364 -12.78 -25.83 16.59
N LEU A 365 -11.53 -25.68 16.25
CA LEU A 365 -11.00 -25.86 14.91
C LEU A 365 -9.61 -26.47 14.97
N VAL A 366 -9.41 -27.61 14.31
CA VAL A 366 -8.07 -28.13 14.06
C VAL A 366 -7.55 -27.58 12.74
N VAL A 367 -6.39 -26.98 12.79
CA VAL A 367 -5.67 -26.46 11.61
C VAL A 367 -4.44 -27.33 11.39
N LYS A 368 -4.33 -27.92 10.19
CA LYS A 368 -3.16 -28.69 9.76
C LYS A 368 -2.52 -28.04 8.55
N ILE A 369 -1.22 -27.81 8.63
CA ILE A 369 -0.41 -27.32 7.52
C ILE A 369 0.01 -28.52 6.66
N GLU A 370 -0.41 -28.52 5.40
CA GLU A 370 -0.01 -29.54 4.43
C GLU A 370 1.43 -29.30 3.97
N ASN A 371 2.24 -30.36 3.91
CA ASN A 371 3.64 -30.31 3.49
C ASN A 371 4.42 -29.18 4.18
N PRO A 372 4.49 -29.22 5.53
CA PRO A 372 5.15 -28.16 6.28
C PRO A 372 6.62 -28.10 5.90
N GLN A 373 7.08 -26.88 5.55
CA GLN A 373 8.52 -26.59 5.44
C GLN A 373 9.09 -26.48 6.86
N ASN A 374 10.39 -26.62 7.00
CA ASN A 374 11.04 -26.58 8.32
C ASN A 374 11.12 -25.14 8.85
N ALA A 375 9.99 -24.59 9.28
CA ALA A 375 9.91 -23.28 9.89
C ALA A 375 10.31 -23.35 11.39
N LEU A 376 10.94 -22.28 11.89
CA LEU A 376 11.15 -22.12 13.33
C LEU A 376 9.80 -21.96 14.05
N GLU A 377 8.86 -21.30 13.38
CA GLU A 377 7.54 -20.98 13.90
C GLU A 377 6.52 -20.89 12.75
N TYR A 378 5.35 -21.46 12.96
CA TYR A 378 4.18 -21.29 12.07
C TYR A 378 3.29 -20.21 12.65
N ILE A 379 2.83 -19.31 11.79
CA ILE A 379 1.98 -18.18 12.13
C ILE A 379 0.63 -18.40 11.48
N ILE A 380 -0.40 -18.61 12.29
CA ILE A 380 -1.76 -18.86 11.83
C ILE A 380 -2.58 -17.58 12.03
N GLY A 381 -3.02 -16.98 10.94
CA GLY A 381 -3.91 -15.83 10.96
C GLY A 381 -5.36 -16.25 10.82
N ILE A 382 -6.21 -15.76 11.72
CA ILE A 382 -7.65 -16.10 11.80
C ILE A 382 -8.42 -14.80 11.80
N ARG A 383 -9.45 -14.72 10.95
CA ARG A 383 -10.33 -13.57 10.91
C ARG A 383 -11.78 -13.94 10.60
N LYS A 384 -12.68 -13.07 10.96
CA LYS A 384 -14.05 -13.08 10.44
C LYS A 384 -14.08 -12.35 9.09
N ILE A 385 -15.17 -12.52 8.36
CA ILE A 385 -15.35 -11.94 7.04
C ILE A 385 -15.25 -10.41 7.03
N ASN A 386 -15.66 -9.78 8.12
CA ASN A 386 -15.70 -8.31 8.28
C ASN A 386 -14.40 -7.71 8.83
N SER A 387 -13.34 -8.49 8.95
CA SER A 387 -12.05 -8.00 9.42
C SER A 387 -11.09 -7.94 8.23
N ALA A 388 -10.55 -6.75 7.93
CA ALA A 388 -9.55 -6.60 6.88
C ALA A 388 -8.21 -7.25 7.29
N TYR A 389 -7.92 -7.22 8.60
CA TYR A 389 -6.77 -7.87 9.24
C TYR A 389 -7.20 -9.08 10.07
N PHE A 390 -6.26 -9.78 10.65
CA PHE A 390 -6.52 -10.92 11.52
C PHE A 390 -7.14 -10.47 12.86
N ASP A 391 -8.22 -11.12 13.28
CA ASP A 391 -8.80 -10.95 14.62
C ASP A 391 -7.95 -11.65 15.67
N THR A 392 -7.28 -12.76 15.26
CA THR A 392 -6.41 -13.55 16.12
C THR A 392 -5.22 -14.07 15.32
N ILE A 393 -4.04 -14.00 15.93
CA ILE A 393 -2.81 -14.58 15.38
C ILE A 393 -2.29 -15.58 16.41
N ILE A 394 -2.00 -16.79 15.95
CA ILE A 394 -1.45 -17.85 16.77
C ILE A 394 -0.07 -18.23 16.26
N PHE A 395 0.88 -18.28 17.16
CA PHE A 395 2.25 -18.70 16.91
C PHE A 395 2.43 -20.15 17.43
N SER A 396 2.92 -21.04 16.57
CA SER A 396 3.09 -22.46 16.90
C SER A 396 4.41 -23.01 16.38
N LYS A 397 5.03 -23.86 17.18
CA LYS A 397 6.18 -24.67 16.73
C LYS A 397 5.75 -25.95 16.01
N PHE A 398 4.46 -26.26 16.01
CA PHE A 398 3.91 -27.47 15.41
C PHE A 398 3.05 -27.12 14.20
N PRO A 399 3.08 -27.94 13.14
CA PRO A 399 2.28 -27.72 11.93
C PRO A 399 0.80 -28.10 12.10
N GLU A 400 0.43 -28.68 13.22
CA GLU A 400 -0.95 -29.00 13.59
C GLU A 400 -1.28 -28.36 14.94
N ILE A 401 -2.38 -27.61 15.00
CA ILE A 401 -2.86 -26.96 16.21
C ILE A 401 -4.37 -27.10 16.33
N THR A 402 -4.85 -27.17 17.58
CA THR A 402 -6.27 -27.08 17.92
C THR A 402 -6.56 -25.71 18.54
N ILE A 403 -7.54 -25.01 17.99
CA ILE A 403 -8.01 -23.71 18.44
C ILE A 403 -9.34 -23.95 19.14
N ASN A 404 -9.42 -23.64 20.43
CA ASN A 404 -10.60 -23.81 21.26
C ASN A 404 -11.33 -22.49 21.46
N ASP A 405 -12.51 -22.56 22.07
CA ASP A 405 -13.34 -21.42 22.48
C ASP A 405 -13.75 -20.48 21.34
N LEU A 406 -13.88 -21.03 20.14
CA LEU A 406 -14.39 -20.30 18.98
C LEU A 406 -15.92 -20.15 19.06
N ASN A 407 -16.41 -18.94 18.90
CA ASN A 407 -17.85 -18.70 18.77
C ASN A 407 -18.38 -19.26 17.45
N ALA A 408 -19.68 -19.59 17.43
CA ALA A 408 -20.36 -19.97 16.18
C ALA A 408 -20.24 -18.84 15.14
N SER A 409 -19.48 -19.08 14.08
CA SER A 409 -19.20 -18.12 13.00
C SER A 409 -18.48 -18.82 11.85
N THR A 410 -18.37 -18.15 10.72
CA THR A 410 -17.44 -18.53 9.66
C THR A 410 -16.12 -17.77 9.84
N TYR A 411 -15.04 -18.53 9.92
CA TYR A 411 -13.67 -18.01 10.04
C TYR A 411 -12.88 -18.25 8.77
N TYR A 412 -12.03 -17.30 8.42
CA TYR A 412 -11.01 -17.40 7.38
C TYR A 412 -9.66 -17.61 8.03
N VAL A 413 -8.96 -18.64 7.60
CA VAL A 413 -7.70 -19.09 8.19
C VAL A 413 -6.65 -19.19 7.12
N THR A 414 -5.48 -18.66 7.40
CA THR A 414 -4.28 -18.77 6.56
C THR A 414 -3.05 -18.97 7.42
N ALA A 415 -1.93 -19.39 6.83
CA ALA A 415 -0.69 -19.55 7.57
C ALA A 415 0.52 -19.06 6.78
N ALA A 416 1.55 -18.66 7.55
CA ALA A 416 2.89 -18.32 7.07
C ALA A 416 3.94 -19.01 7.96
N GLY A 417 5.18 -19.12 7.47
CA GLY A 417 6.31 -19.63 8.25
C GLY A 417 7.30 -18.52 8.60
N ARG A 418 7.93 -18.61 9.76
CA ARG A 418 9.06 -17.79 10.18
C ARG A 418 10.32 -18.63 10.20
N ASP A 419 11.40 -18.16 9.60
CA ASP A 419 12.70 -18.83 9.63
C ASP A 419 13.54 -18.47 10.87
N SER A 420 14.72 -19.06 10.99
CA SER A 420 15.65 -18.80 12.09
C SER A 420 16.25 -17.39 12.11
N ASN A 421 16.17 -16.67 11.00
CA ASN A 421 16.59 -15.27 10.89
C ASN A 421 15.46 -14.27 11.21
N GLY A 422 14.25 -14.79 11.45
CA GLY A 422 13.07 -13.98 11.73
C GLY A 422 12.25 -13.58 10.50
N TRP A 423 12.69 -13.95 9.27
CA TRP A 423 11.95 -13.61 8.05
C TRP A 423 10.65 -14.41 7.94
N ILE A 424 9.58 -13.72 7.62
CA ILE A 424 8.24 -14.33 7.53
C ILE A 424 7.87 -14.47 6.06
N GLY A 425 7.45 -15.67 5.66
CA GLY A 425 6.94 -15.95 4.32
C GLY A 425 5.57 -15.31 4.05
N MET A 426 5.17 -15.28 2.78
CA MET A 426 3.86 -14.81 2.39
C MET A 426 2.77 -15.72 2.97
N PHE A 427 1.69 -15.13 3.50
CA PHE A 427 0.49 -15.89 3.83
C PHE A 427 -0.08 -16.58 2.59
N GLY A 428 -0.48 -17.84 2.76
CA GLY A 428 -1.10 -18.64 1.73
C GLY A 428 -2.55 -18.24 1.42
N GLN A 429 -3.22 -19.08 0.65
CA GLN A 429 -4.65 -18.97 0.43
C GLN A 429 -5.40 -19.00 1.76
N GLU A 430 -6.49 -18.24 1.87
CA GLU A 430 -7.41 -18.33 2.99
C GLU A 430 -8.38 -19.49 2.78
N TYR A 431 -8.52 -20.31 3.81
CA TYR A 431 -9.50 -21.40 3.90
C TYR A 431 -10.58 -21.00 4.87
N ASN A 432 -11.84 -21.37 4.61
CA ASN A 432 -12.93 -21.06 5.50
C ASN A 432 -13.36 -22.29 6.31
N ALA A 433 -13.74 -22.06 7.57
CA ALA A 433 -14.32 -23.07 8.46
C ALA A 433 -15.55 -22.48 9.16
N ARG A 434 -16.66 -23.20 9.13
CA ARG A 434 -17.87 -22.84 9.88
C ARG A 434 -17.87 -23.56 11.21
N ILE A 435 -17.80 -22.80 12.30
CA ILE A 435 -17.89 -23.32 13.69
C ILE A 435 -19.34 -23.28 14.14
N LEU A 436 -19.81 -24.40 14.69
CA LEU A 436 -21.16 -24.54 15.23
C LEU A 436 -21.16 -24.36 16.75
N SER A 437 -22.27 -23.92 17.32
CA SER A 437 -22.46 -23.85 18.76
C SER A 437 -23.12 -25.13 19.28
N ASN A 438 -22.87 -25.45 20.57
CA ASN A 438 -23.46 -26.60 21.27
C ASN A 438 -24.97 -26.44 21.57
N THR A 439 -25.63 -25.41 21.06
CA THR A 439 -27.08 -25.26 21.29
C THR A 439 -27.83 -26.25 20.42
N ASN A 440 -28.52 -27.17 21.06
CA ASN A 440 -29.43 -28.19 20.49
C ASN A 440 -30.67 -27.60 19.78
N ASN A 441 -30.55 -26.44 19.16
CA ASN A 441 -31.54 -25.91 18.26
C ASN A 441 -31.18 -26.32 16.83
N LEU A 442 -31.73 -27.45 16.39
CA LEU A 442 -31.92 -27.76 14.98
C LEU A 442 -32.81 -26.69 14.35
N SER A 443 -32.31 -25.46 14.19
CA SER A 443 -32.84 -24.56 13.19
C SER A 443 -32.33 -25.09 11.85
N PHE A 444 -33.23 -25.54 11.00
CA PHE A 444 -32.94 -25.79 9.60
C PHE A 444 -32.27 -24.52 9.07
N ALA A 445 -31.02 -24.60 8.62
CA ALA A 445 -30.34 -23.48 8.04
C ALA A 445 -31.24 -22.95 6.91
N SER A 446 -31.50 -21.63 6.90
CA SER A 446 -32.20 -21.02 5.78
C SER A 446 -31.49 -21.42 4.48
N PRO A 447 -32.23 -21.79 3.44
CA PRO A 447 -31.60 -22.14 2.16
C PRO A 447 -30.72 -21.00 1.59
N VAL A 448 -31.04 -19.76 1.95
CA VAL A 448 -30.28 -18.56 1.64
C VAL A 448 -30.20 -17.70 2.90
N GLU A 449 -29.01 -17.25 3.25
CA GLU A 449 -28.78 -16.40 4.41
C GLU A 449 -28.07 -15.12 3.95
N LEU A 450 -28.74 -13.98 4.04
CA LEU A 450 -28.16 -12.67 3.84
C LEU A 450 -27.56 -12.18 5.17
N LEU A 451 -26.26 -11.98 5.20
CA LEU A 451 -25.58 -11.46 6.38
C LEU A 451 -25.48 -9.94 6.37
N GLN A 452 -25.18 -9.37 7.52
CA GLN A 452 -25.00 -7.94 7.68
C GLN A 452 -23.87 -7.44 6.75
N ASN A 453 -24.17 -6.42 5.95
CA ASN A 453 -23.16 -5.74 5.14
C ASN A 453 -22.09 -5.05 6.01
N ARG A 454 -20.88 -4.88 5.47
CA ARG A 454 -19.73 -4.41 6.29
C ARG A 454 -18.71 -3.65 5.44
N PRO A 455 -18.27 -2.47 5.96
CA PRO A 455 -18.76 -1.83 7.17
C PRO A 455 -20.24 -1.50 7.11
N ASN A 456 -20.86 -1.29 8.28
CA ASN A 456 -22.22 -0.74 8.40
C ASN A 456 -22.29 0.10 9.68
N PRO A 457 -22.53 1.41 9.61
CA PRO A 457 -22.76 2.14 8.35
C PRO A 457 -21.53 2.19 7.44
N PHE A 458 -21.74 2.48 6.16
CA PHE A 458 -20.71 2.67 5.14
C PHE A 458 -20.98 3.96 4.38
N ASP A 459 -19.92 4.55 3.85
CA ASP A 459 -19.97 5.79 3.07
C ASP A 459 -19.65 5.60 1.59
N GLU A 460 -18.72 4.71 1.25
CA GLU A 460 -18.32 4.44 -0.14
C GLU A 460 -18.53 2.98 -0.54
N LEU A 461 -17.90 2.08 0.18
CA LEU A 461 -17.87 0.65 -0.14
C LEU A 461 -18.40 -0.19 1.02
N THR A 462 -19.16 -1.20 0.69
CA THR A 462 -19.55 -2.24 1.66
C THR A 462 -19.53 -3.61 1.02
N LEU A 463 -19.18 -4.61 1.81
CA LEU A 463 -19.28 -6.02 1.44
C LEU A 463 -20.61 -6.58 1.92
N ILE A 464 -21.36 -7.22 1.03
CA ILE A 464 -22.63 -7.87 1.33
C ILE A 464 -22.42 -9.38 1.23
N PRO A 465 -22.31 -10.10 2.35
CA PRO A 465 -22.10 -11.54 2.35
C PRO A 465 -23.44 -12.29 2.24
N ILE A 466 -23.47 -13.32 1.38
CA ILE A 466 -24.65 -14.19 1.18
C ILE A 466 -24.20 -15.64 1.27
N ILE A 467 -24.83 -16.44 2.14
CA ILE A 467 -24.59 -17.88 2.24
C ILE A 467 -25.70 -18.62 1.51
N ILE A 468 -25.32 -19.46 0.56
CA ILE A 468 -26.23 -20.36 -0.14
C ILE A 468 -26.05 -21.76 0.41
N ASN A 469 -27.03 -22.23 1.18
CA ASN A 469 -27.04 -23.57 1.76
C ASN A 469 -27.69 -24.61 0.82
N ASP A 470 -28.54 -24.18 -0.12
CA ASP A 470 -29.21 -25.05 -1.07
C ASP A 470 -28.87 -24.64 -2.52
N PRO A 471 -28.26 -25.54 -3.33
CA PRO A 471 -27.85 -25.27 -4.71
C PRO A 471 -28.95 -24.80 -5.65
N GLN A 472 -30.22 -25.09 -5.37
CA GLN A 472 -31.33 -24.63 -6.21
C GLN A 472 -31.51 -23.13 -6.23
N PHE A 473 -31.00 -22.40 -5.21
CA PHE A 473 -31.11 -20.95 -5.08
C PHE A 473 -29.95 -20.16 -5.71
N VAL A 474 -28.98 -20.81 -6.35
CA VAL A 474 -27.87 -20.11 -7.02
C VAL A 474 -28.27 -19.48 -8.36
N LYS A 475 -29.35 -19.96 -8.99
CA LYS A 475 -29.77 -19.52 -10.32
C LYS A 475 -30.69 -18.31 -10.24
N ASN A 476 -30.42 -17.30 -11.10
CA ASN A 476 -31.25 -16.09 -11.25
C ASN A 476 -31.39 -15.25 -9.96
N ALA A 477 -30.37 -15.26 -9.10
CA ALA A 477 -30.34 -14.42 -7.92
C ALA A 477 -30.13 -12.95 -8.27
N GLN A 478 -30.81 -12.07 -7.54
CA GLN A 478 -30.71 -10.62 -7.69
C GLN A 478 -30.64 -9.98 -6.31
N LEU A 479 -29.72 -9.04 -6.12
CA LEU A 479 -29.66 -8.18 -4.95
C LEU A 479 -30.43 -6.89 -5.27
N GLU A 480 -31.38 -6.56 -4.43
CA GLU A 480 -32.19 -5.34 -4.54
C GLU A 480 -31.89 -4.43 -3.36
N ILE A 481 -31.58 -3.17 -3.63
CA ILE A 481 -31.24 -2.16 -2.62
C ILE A 481 -32.30 -1.07 -2.68
N TYR A 482 -32.86 -0.72 -1.52
CA TYR A 482 -33.94 0.25 -1.36
C TYR A 482 -33.56 1.30 -0.32
N THR A 483 -34.16 2.49 -0.41
CA THR A 483 -34.20 3.48 0.67
C THR A 483 -35.05 2.94 1.84
N GLU A 484 -34.92 3.54 3.02
CA GLU A 484 -35.82 3.26 4.16
C GLU A 484 -37.30 3.50 3.85
N SER A 485 -37.59 4.40 2.92
CA SER A 485 -38.95 4.68 2.44
C SER A 485 -39.43 3.70 1.35
N GLY A 486 -38.63 2.67 1.01
CA GLY A 486 -39.01 1.64 0.04
C GLY A 486 -38.80 2.00 -1.42
N HIS A 487 -38.13 3.13 -1.74
CA HIS A 487 -37.80 3.45 -3.13
C HIS A 487 -36.58 2.63 -3.57
N PRO A 488 -36.64 2.02 -4.76
CA PRO A 488 -35.50 1.24 -5.27
C PRO A 488 -34.32 2.16 -5.59
N ILE A 489 -33.14 1.75 -5.11
CA ILE A 489 -31.87 2.41 -5.41
C ILE A 489 -31.15 1.65 -6.54
N LYS A 490 -31.07 0.32 -6.43
CA LYS A 490 -30.33 -0.50 -7.39
C LYS A 490 -30.76 -1.96 -7.40
N PHE A 491 -30.60 -2.58 -8.60
CA PHE A 491 -30.78 -4.01 -8.83
C PHE A 491 -29.50 -4.58 -9.40
N ILE A 492 -28.92 -5.59 -8.72
CA ILE A 492 -27.66 -6.22 -9.11
C ILE A 492 -27.93 -7.71 -9.38
N LYS A 493 -27.76 -8.15 -10.63
CA LYS A 493 -27.81 -9.57 -10.96
C LYS A 493 -26.59 -10.26 -10.39
N LEU A 494 -26.81 -11.36 -9.65
CA LEU A 494 -25.76 -12.09 -8.97
C LEU A 494 -25.46 -13.41 -9.66
N ASP A 495 -24.16 -13.73 -9.76
CA ASP A 495 -23.68 -15.07 -10.09
C ASP A 495 -23.18 -15.72 -8.81
N LEU A 496 -24.05 -16.50 -8.16
CA LEU A 496 -23.79 -17.09 -6.86
C LEU A 496 -23.33 -18.55 -6.98
N LYS A 497 -22.57 -18.99 -5.99
CA LYS A 497 -22.13 -20.38 -5.81
C LYS A 497 -22.68 -20.90 -4.48
N THR A 498 -22.81 -22.22 -4.35
CA THR A 498 -23.10 -22.85 -3.05
C THR A 498 -22.00 -22.48 -2.06
N GLY A 499 -22.39 -22.15 -0.84
CA GLY A 499 -21.52 -21.61 0.21
C GLY A 499 -21.55 -20.10 0.29
N LEU A 500 -20.49 -19.50 0.81
CA LEU A 500 -20.40 -18.07 0.99
C LEU A 500 -20.07 -17.36 -0.33
N ASN A 501 -20.84 -16.32 -0.62
CA ASN A 501 -20.63 -15.36 -1.70
C ASN A 501 -20.46 -13.97 -1.09
N GLU A 502 -19.57 -13.17 -1.62
CA GLU A 502 -19.28 -11.83 -1.14
C GLU A 502 -19.48 -10.84 -2.29
N ILE A 503 -20.44 -9.97 -2.12
CA ILE A 503 -20.79 -8.95 -3.13
C ILE A 503 -20.24 -7.62 -2.67
N LEU A 504 -19.29 -7.09 -3.41
CA LEU A 504 -18.80 -5.74 -3.19
C LEU A 504 -19.80 -4.75 -3.78
N TYR A 505 -20.33 -3.87 -2.95
CA TYR A 505 -21.21 -2.78 -3.36
C TYR A 505 -20.51 -1.45 -3.17
N ASP A 506 -20.43 -0.69 -4.27
CA ASP A 506 -19.91 0.67 -4.33
C ASP A 506 -21.09 1.63 -4.51
N TYR A 507 -21.29 2.52 -3.53
CA TYR A 507 -22.39 3.50 -3.55
C TYR A 507 -22.15 4.60 -4.58
N GLN A 508 -20.89 5.01 -4.80
CA GLN A 508 -20.56 6.15 -5.64
C GLN A 508 -20.55 5.82 -7.14
N TRP A 509 -20.23 4.58 -7.51
CA TRP A 509 -20.16 4.16 -8.93
C TRP A 509 -21.49 4.26 -9.67
N ASN A 510 -22.56 4.64 -8.99
CA ASN A 510 -23.94 4.65 -9.49
C ASN A 510 -24.49 6.04 -9.80
N ASN A 511 -23.78 7.11 -9.49
CA ASN A 511 -24.21 8.47 -9.76
C ASN A 511 -23.76 9.03 -11.12
N TYR A 512 -23.08 8.20 -11.95
CA TYR A 512 -22.49 8.61 -13.24
C TYR A 512 -22.94 7.76 -14.44
N ASN A 513 -24.06 7.01 -14.35
CA ASN A 513 -24.70 6.36 -15.51
C ASN A 513 -26.15 6.80 -15.68
#